data_c49f44bafa77838d4b097381a2f4c970
#
_entry.id   c49f44bafa77838d4b097381a2f4c970
#
_cell.length_a   1.000
_cell.length_b   1.000
_cell.length_c   1.000
_cell.angle_alpha   90.00
_cell.angle_beta   90.00
_cell.angle_gamma   90.00
#
_symmetry.space_group_name_H-M   'P 1'
#
loop_
_entity.id
_entity.type
_entity.pdbx_description
1 polymer ?
#
loop_
_entity_poly.entity_id
_entity_poly.type
_entity_poly.pdbx_seq_one_letter_code
_entity_poly.pdbx_strand_id
1 'polypeptide(L)'
;MLYRSPTAWCNNDAPFFLWSAVPPVGNGIWSQQDVWEIWSEEFEGLYAEGGFFNWLGHPQIIGRPSRLRTVERLIQLIRGKGRVWWPRPVDLARFCLEPGKLPAASA
;
A
#
# COMPACT_ATOMS: atom_id res chain seq x y z
N MET A 1 -2.89 -6.29 23.37
CA MET A 1 -1.89 -5.36 22.86
C MET A 1 -2.27 -4.92 21.45
N LEU A 2 -2.46 -3.65 21.25
CA LEU A 2 -2.84 -3.07 19.95
C LEU A 2 -1.56 -2.80 19.15
N TYR A 3 -1.39 -3.51 18.05
CA TYR A 3 -0.30 -3.25 17.11
C TYR A 3 -0.76 -2.27 16.05
N ARG A 4 0.00 -1.22 15.82
CA ARG A 4 -0.24 -0.27 14.74
C ARG A 4 0.92 -0.35 13.75
N SER A 5 0.61 -0.72 12.52
CA SER A 5 1.58 -0.63 11.44
C SER A 5 1.66 0.81 10.94
N PRO A 6 2.86 1.34 10.70
CA PRO A 6 3.00 2.69 10.14
C PRO A 6 2.40 2.75 8.74
N THR A 7 1.66 3.81 8.47
CA THR A 7 1.09 4.11 7.16
C THR A 7 1.47 5.52 6.74
N ALA A 8 1.75 5.69 5.45
CA ALA A 8 1.94 7.00 4.85
C ALA A 8 0.66 7.42 4.12
N TRP A 9 0.29 8.69 4.19
CA TRP A 9 -0.88 9.22 3.50
C TRP A 9 -0.85 9.00 1.99
N CYS A 10 0.34 9.06 1.38
CA CYS A 10 0.51 8.80 -0.05
C CYS A 10 0.24 7.34 -0.44
N ASN A 11 0.31 6.40 0.48
CA ASN A 11 0.04 4.98 0.26
C ASN A 11 -1.42 4.61 0.62
N ASN A 12 -2.34 5.51 0.35
CA ASN A 12 -3.75 5.39 0.65
C ASN A 12 -4.56 5.91 -0.55
N ASP A 13 -5.67 5.27 -0.87
CA ASP A 13 -6.53 5.67 -1.97
C ASP A 13 -7.37 6.94 -1.69
N ALA A 14 -7.71 7.17 -0.43
CA ALA A 14 -8.60 8.26 -0.04
C ALA A 14 -8.09 9.67 -0.40
N PRO A 15 -6.80 10.03 -0.18
CA PRO A 15 -6.30 11.35 -0.53
C PRO A 15 -6.45 11.72 -2.01
N PHE A 16 -6.49 10.72 -2.89
CA PHE A 16 -6.51 10.92 -4.35
C PHE A 16 -7.90 10.80 -4.97
N PHE A 17 -8.80 10.05 -4.34
CA PHE A 17 -10.07 9.67 -4.96
C PHE A 17 -11.31 9.93 -4.11
N LEU A 18 -11.16 10.27 -2.84
CA LEU A 18 -12.30 10.56 -2.00
C LEU A 18 -12.87 11.94 -2.35
N TRP A 19 -14.13 11.95 -2.74
CA TRP A 19 -14.87 13.17 -3.01
C TRP A 19 -16.29 13.07 -2.45
N SER A 20 -16.75 14.16 -1.83
CA SER A 20 -18.14 14.30 -1.37
C SER A 20 -18.57 15.76 -1.45
N ALA A 21 -19.80 15.98 -1.90
CA ALA A 21 -20.39 17.31 -1.92
C ALA A 21 -20.94 17.72 -0.55
N VAL A 22 -21.40 16.75 0.25
CA VAL A 22 -22.01 17.00 1.56
C VAL A 22 -21.64 15.87 2.54
N PRO A 23 -20.86 16.15 3.57
CA PRO A 23 -20.05 17.37 3.77
C PRO A 23 -18.98 17.50 2.67
N PRO A 24 -18.55 18.73 2.36
CA PRO A 24 -17.57 18.90 1.28
C PRO A 24 -16.22 18.31 1.71
N VAL A 25 -15.82 17.27 0.99
CA VAL A 25 -14.53 16.59 1.14
C VAL A 25 -13.96 16.38 -0.25
N GLY A 26 -12.74 16.80 -0.49
CA GLY A 26 -12.09 16.46 -1.72
C GLY A 26 -10.96 17.40 -2.12
N ASN A 27 -9.88 16.77 -2.56
CA ASN A 27 -8.73 17.42 -3.18
C ASN A 27 -8.75 17.28 -4.72
N GLY A 28 -9.94 17.08 -5.30
CA GLY A 28 -10.11 16.68 -6.69
C GLY A 28 -9.98 15.16 -6.87
N ILE A 29 -10.12 14.73 -8.12
CA ILE A 29 -9.91 13.34 -8.52
C ILE A 29 -8.64 13.29 -9.36
N TRP A 30 -7.65 12.55 -8.89
CA TRP A 30 -6.35 12.41 -9.55
C TRP A 30 -6.42 11.42 -10.71
N SER A 31 -5.58 11.60 -11.71
CA SER A 31 -5.45 10.63 -12.78
C SER A 31 -4.82 9.32 -12.28
N GLN A 32 -5.13 8.21 -12.97
CA GLN A 32 -4.54 6.92 -12.61
C GLN A 32 -3.02 6.91 -12.84
N GLN A 33 -2.53 7.67 -13.80
CA GLN A 33 -1.09 7.77 -14.08
C GLN A 33 -0.35 8.47 -12.94
N ASP A 34 -0.85 9.58 -12.45
CA ASP A 34 -0.25 10.32 -11.34
C ASP A 34 -0.20 9.45 -10.08
N VAL A 35 -1.29 8.76 -9.78
CA VAL A 35 -1.37 7.88 -8.61
C VAL A 35 -0.44 6.67 -8.77
N TRP A 36 -0.36 6.10 -9.97
CA TRP A 36 0.59 5.03 -10.27
C TRP A 36 2.03 5.46 -10.01
N GLU A 37 2.42 6.63 -10.47
CA GLU A 37 3.76 7.17 -10.26
C GLU A 37 4.06 7.33 -8.76
N ILE A 38 3.14 7.91 -8.01
CA ILE A 38 3.31 8.08 -6.56
C ILE A 38 3.48 6.71 -5.85
N TRP A 39 2.59 5.78 -6.09
CA TRP A 39 2.64 4.49 -5.39
C TRP A 39 3.83 3.62 -5.82
N SER A 40 4.17 3.62 -7.09
CA SER A 40 5.32 2.84 -7.57
C SER A 40 6.64 3.42 -7.09
N GLU A 41 6.80 4.73 -7.09
CA GLU A 41 8.01 5.40 -6.61
C GLU A 41 8.20 5.22 -5.10
N GLU A 42 7.12 5.30 -4.30
CA GLU A 42 7.18 5.00 -2.87
C GLU A 42 7.61 3.55 -2.61
N PHE A 43 7.03 2.60 -3.34
CA PHE A 43 7.43 1.21 -3.21
C PHE A 43 8.90 1.00 -3.62
N GLU A 44 9.33 1.54 -4.75
CA GLU A 44 10.70 1.39 -5.23
C GLU A 44 11.73 1.98 -4.26
N GLY A 45 11.45 3.14 -3.69
CA GLY A 45 12.30 3.77 -2.70
C GLY A 45 12.45 2.93 -1.44
N LEU A 46 11.33 2.43 -0.91
CA LEU A 46 11.34 1.55 0.26
C LEU A 46 12.00 0.20 -0.02
N TYR A 47 11.79 -0.35 -1.22
CA TYR A 47 12.44 -1.59 -1.64
C TYR A 47 13.96 -1.45 -1.67
N ALA A 48 14.48 -0.34 -2.20
CA ALA A 48 15.90 -0.08 -2.27
C ALA A 48 16.56 0.02 -0.88
N GLU A 49 15.82 0.53 0.10
CA GLU A 49 16.30 0.67 1.48
C GLU A 49 15.97 -0.52 2.39
N GLY A 50 15.27 -1.53 1.89
CA GLY A 50 14.80 -2.65 2.70
C GLY A 50 13.71 -2.26 3.70
N GLY A 51 12.88 -1.30 3.32
CA GLY A 51 11.84 -0.74 4.16
C GLY A 51 10.55 -1.54 4.20
N PHE A 52 9.56 -0.98 4.85
CA PHE A 52 8.21 -1.53 5.00
C PHE A 52 7.22 -0.71 4.19
N PHE A 53 6.56 -1.36 3.24
CA PHE A 53 5.51 -0.74 2.41
C PHE A 53 4.13 -1.21 2.87
N ASN A 54 3.31 -0.28 3.33
CA ASN A 54 1.93 -0.54 3.73
C ASN A 54 0.99 0.34 2.89
N TRP A 55 0.20 -0.32 2.04
CA TRP A 55 -0.78 0.35 1.19
C TRP A 55 -2.19 0.08 1.71
N LEU A 56 -3.01 1.12 1.77
CA LEU A 56 -4.38 1.06 2.27
C LEU A 56 -5.37 1.40 1.17
N GLY A 57 -6.34 0.54 0.95
CA GLY A 57 -7.46 0.76 0.04
C GLY A 57 -8.81 0.59 0.74
N HIS A 58 -9.79 1.40 0.32
CA HIS A 58 -11.17 1.32 0.79
C HIS A 58 -12.03 0.77 -0.35
N PRO A 59 -12.77 -0.33 -0.17
CA PRO A 59 -13.56 -0.92 -1.26
C PRO A 59 -14.47 0.05 -1.99
N GLN A 60 -15.11 0.96 -1.25
CA GLN A 60 -16.00 1.97 -1.80
C GLN A 60 -15.29 3.07 -2.60
N ILE A 61 -13.98 3.22 -2.43
CA ILE A 61 -13.16 4.21 -3.14
C ILE A 61 -12.39 3.54 -4.27
N ILE A 62 -11.62 2.49 -3.96
CA ILE A 62 -10.75 1.83 -4.92
C ILE A 62 -11.48 0.90 -5.90
N GLY A 63 -12.72 0.54 -5.60
CA GLY A 63 -13.49 -0.48 -6.33
C GLY A 63 -13.96 -0.08 -7.73
N ARG A 64 -13.44 0.98 -8.32
CA ARG A 64 -13.72 1.37 -9.72
C ARG A 64 -12.76 0.64 -10.66
N PRO A 65 -13.21 0.24 -11.88
CA PRO A 65 -12.37 -0.54 -12.80
C PRO A 65 -11.02 0.07 -13.12
N SER A 66 -10.94 1.38 -13.37
CA SER A 66 -9.69 2.06 -13.65
C SER A 66 -8.74 2.06 -12.45
N ARG A 67 -9.27 2.23 -11.25
CA ARG A 67 -8.51 2.23 -9.99
C ARG A 67 -8.01 0.84 -9.65
N LEU A 68 -8.83 -0.18 -9.83
CA LEU A 68 -8.45 -1.58 -9.64
C LEU A 68 -7.30 -2.00 -10.57
N ARG A 69 -7.27 -1.51 -11.80
CA ARG A 69 -6.14 -1.74 -12.71
C ARG A 69 -4.83 -1.16 -12.18
N THR A 70 -4.89 0.00 -11.56
CA THR A 70 -3.71 0.61 -10.92
C THR A 70 -3.21 -0.23 -9.75
N VAL A 71 -4.11 -0.73 -8.91
CA VAL A 71 -3.76 -1.64 -7.82
C VAL A 71 -3.16 -2.95 -8.36
N GLU A 72 -3.74 -3.50 -9.41
CA GLU A 72 -3.23 -4.71 -10.06
C GLU A 72 -1.81 -4.51 -10.59
N ARG A 73 -1.53 -3.39 -11.24
CA ARG A 73 -0.17 -3.01 -11.67
C ARG A 73 0.79 -2.93 -10.49
N LEU A 74 0.37 -2.35 -9.37
CA LEU A 74 1.19 -2.25 -8.16
C LEU A 74 1.52 -3.65 -7.61
N ILE A 75 0.55 -4.53 -7.52
CA ILE A 75 0.76 -5.91 -7.08
C ILE A 75 1.72 -6.64 -8.02
N GLN A 76 1.57 -6.47 -9.32
CA GLN A 76 2.46 -7.07 -10.33
C GLN A 76 3.89 -6.55 -10.21
N LEU A 77 4.07 -5.25 -10.00
CA LEU A 77 5.38 -4.64 -9.77
C LEU A 77 6.06 -5.26 -8.54
N ILE A 78 5.35 -5.34 -7.43
CA ILE A 78 5.89 -5.89 -6.18
C ILE A 78 6.23 -7.38 -6.34
N ARG A 79 5.36 -8.16 -6.97
CA ARG A 79 5.60 -9.59 -7.24
C ARG A 79 6.80 -9.83 -8.14
N GLY A 80 7.05 -8.94 -9.09
CA GLY A 80 8.18 -9.04 -10.01
C GLY A 80 9.55 -8.76 -9.39
N LYS A 81 9.59 -8.18 -8.19
CA LYS A 81 10.86 -7.78 -7.57
C LYS A 81 11.62 -8.91 -6.90
N GLY A 82 11.04 -9.98 -6.51
CA GLY A 82 11.70 -10.98 -5.68
C GLY A 82 12.15 -10.44 -4.31
N ARG A 83 12.46 -11.31 -3.38
CA ARG A 83 12.92 -10.94 -2.04
C ARG A 83 11.97 -9.99 -1.30
N VAL A 84 10.69 -10.10 -1.56
CA VAL A 84 9.61 -9.38 -0.87
C VAL A 84 8.85 -10.35 0.00
N TRP A 85 8.76 -10.03 1.27
CA TRP A 85 7.91 -10.77 2.19
C TRP A 85 6.52 -10.14 2.24
N TRP A 86 5.48 -10.96 2.09
CA TRP A 86 4.06 -10.57 2.13
C TRP A 86 3.40 -11.07 3.43
N PRO A 87 3.68 -10.45 4.57
CA PRO A 87 3.09 -10.90 5.81
C PRO A 87 1.66 -10.42 5.98
N ARG A 88 0.90 -11.14 6.79
CA ARG A 88 -0.24 -10.54 7.44
C ARG A 88 0.26 -9.55 8.51
N PRO A 89 -0.51 -8.49 8.84
CA PRO A 89 -0.08 -7.52 9.86
C PRO A 89 0.32 -8.17 11.19
N VAL A 90 -0.37 -9.24 11.61
CA VAL A 90 -0.05 -9.96 12.85
C VAL A 90 1.31 -10.67 12.77
N ASP A 91 1.67 -11.20 11.61
CA ASP A 91 2.94 -11.91 11.42
C ASP A 91 4.11 -10.91 11.41
N LEU A 92 3.91 -9.75 10.79
CA LEU A 92 4.88 -8.66 10.84
C LEU A 92 5.09 -8.16 12.27
N ALA A 93 4.00 -7.96 13.02
CA ALA A 93 4.09 -7.53 14.41
C ALA A 93 4.86 -8.55 15.28
N ARG A 94 4.61 -9.84 15.09
CA ARG A 94 5.37 -10.90 15.78
C ARG A 94 6.84 -10.88 15.41
N PHE A 95 7.15 -10.73 14.15
CA PHE A 95 8.54 -10.62 13.68
C PHE A 95 9.28 -9.44 14.33
N CYS A 96 8.64 -8.28 14.41
CA CYS A 96 9.24 -7.10 15.04
C CYS A 96 9.45 -7.26 16.55
N LEU A 97 8.58 -8.02 17.23
CA LEU A 97 8.66 -8.25 18.67
C LEU A 97 9.63 -9.39 19.04
N GLU A 98 9.85 -10.32 18.13
CA GLU A 98 10.72 -11.48 18.32
C GLU A 98 11.83 -11.45 17.25
N PRO A 99 12.78 -10.47 17.32
CA PRO A 99 13.84 -10.37 16.32
C PRO A 99 14.70 -11.65 16.32
N GLY A 100 14.95 -12.18 15.12
CA GLY A 100 15.70 -13.42 14.90
C GLY A 100 14.83 -14.62 14.48
N LYS A 101 13.52 -14.53 14.55
CA LYS A 101 12.61 -15.53 13.96
C LYS A 101 12.18 -15.06 12.57
N LEU A 102 13.04 -15.28 11.59
CA LEU A 102 12.66 -15.06 10.19
C LEU A 102 11.52 -16.04 9.83
N PRO A 103 10.38 -15.55 9.34
CA PRO A 103 9.34 -16.44 8.83
C PRO A 103 9.88 -17.22 7.64
N ALA A 104 9.34 -18.42 7.42
CA ALA A 104 9.58 -19.16 6.20
C ALA A 104 9.26 -18.26 5.00
N ALA A 105 10.16 -18.22 4.00
CA ALA A 105 9.95 -17.43 2.80
C ALA A 105 8.60 -17.80 2.18
N SER A 106 7.67 -16.85 2.18
CA SER A 106 6.44 -16.98 1.39
C SER A 106 6.81 -16.82 -0.08
N ALA A 107 6.52 -17.84 -0.82
CA ALA A 107 6.70 -17.82 -2.28
C ALA A 107 5.78 -16.77 -2.93
#